data_5d879b475e12ab691539e5e3d25903db
#
_entry.id   5d879b475e12ab691539e5e3d25903db
#
_cell.length_a   1.000
_cell.length_b   1.000
_cell.length_c   1.000
_cell.angle_alpha   90.00
_cell.angle_beta   90.00
_cell.angle_gamma   90.00
#
_symmetry.space_group_name_H-M   'P 1'
#
loop_
_entity.id
_entity.type
_entity.pdbx_description
1 polymer ?
#
loop_
_entity_poly.entity_id
_entity_poly.type
_entity_poly.pdbx_seq_one_letter_code
_entity_poly.pdbx_strand_id
1 'polypeptide(L)'
;DEHGFVHNVTLPSLLVYPAAQEKNTGMAVLIAPGGGYSFLAINHEGKEIAQWLAGNGITGVVLKYRIPNGHHAIPLADAQQGMRLIRENSAKWKIDPNSVGVMGSSAGGHLASTLLTHFDAATRPDFGVLFYPVITFADSLTHRGSVRGLAGENLTSQLRNYYSNEKQVTAQTPPVLLLQSDDDRTVPPQNSIMFYEALKSWQIPAALYTFPSGGHGWGFRPSFRFHDQMKQLLLDWLQNDAGQSR
;
A
#
# COMPACT_ATOMS: atom_id res chain seq x y z
N ASP A 1 5.29 -18.22 -9.65
CA ASP A 1 4.65 -19.49 -9.98
C ASP A 1 3.52 -19.28 -10.99
N GLU A 2 2.83 -20.34 -11.40
CA GLU A 2 1.74 -20.32 -12.39
C GLU A 2 0.55 -19.46 -11.96
N HIS A 3 0.40 -19.18 -10.67
CA HIS A 3 -0.66 -18.35 -10.11
C HIS A 3 -0.28 -16.85 -10.00
N GLY A 4 0.92 -16.47 -10.46
CA GLY A 4 1.40 -15.10 -10.39
C GLY A 4 1.84 -14.69 -8.99
N PHE A 5 2.31 -15.65 -8.16
CA PHE A 5 2.94 -15.39 -6.88
C PHE A 5 4.46 -15.47 -7.00
N VAL A 6 5.16 -14.57 -6.29
CA VAL A 6 6.62 -14.57 -6.23
C VAL A 6 7.05 -14.91 -4.82
N HIS A 7 7.84 -15.95 -4.69
CA HIS A 7 8.37 -16.45 -3.42
C HIS A 7 9.87 -16.16 -3.29
N ASN A 8 10.41 -16.26 -2.09
CA ASN A 8 11.85 -16.23 -1.81
C ASN A 8 12.58 -15.01 -2.42
N VAL A 9 11.95 -13.84 -2.34
CA VAL A 9 12.60 -12.61 -2.79
C VAL A 9 13.75 -12.28 -1.84
N THR A 10 14.99 -12.34 -2.35
CA THR A 10 16.22 -12.02 -1.62
C THR A 10 16.87 -10.72 -2.09
N LEU A 11 16.55 -10.30 -3.34
CA LEU A 11 16.98 -9.02 -3.91
C LEU A 11 15.76 -8.18 -4.26
N PRO A 12 15.63 -6.97 -3.67
CA PRO A 12 14.52 -6.08 -3.99
C PRO A 12 14.70 -5.49 -5.38
N SER A 13 13.58 -5.22 -6.06
CA SER A 13 13.60 -4.55 -7.36
C SER A 13 12.33 -3.76 -7.60
N LEU A 14 12.42 -2.77 -8.50
CA LEU A 14 11.30 -1.98 -8.99
C LEU A 14 10.95 -2.41 -10.41
N LEU A 15 9.66 -2.70 -10.64
CA LEU A 15 9.10 -2.88 -11.99
C LEU A 15 8.38 -1.59 -12.35
N VAL A 16 8.94 -0.82 -13.26
CA VAL A 16 8.43 0.51 -13.63
C VAL A 16 7.51 0.40 -14.84
N TYR A 17 6.31 0.94 -14.73
CA TYR A 17 5.30 1.09 -15.77
C TYR A 17 5.09 2.59 -16.02
N PRO A 18 5.81 3.19 -16.95
CA PRO A 18 5.72 4.63 -17.19
C PRO A 18 4.32 5.03 -17.64
N ALA A 19 3.88 6.20 -17.19
CA ALA A 19 2.63 6.80 -17.66
C ALA A 19 2.62 6.93 -19.18
N ALA A 20 1.45 6.72 -19.79
CA ALA A 20 1.25 7.00 -21.21
C ALA A 20 1.57 8.47 -21.50
N GLN A 21 2.49 8.74 -22.42
CA GLN A 21 3.11 10.05 -22.63
C GLN A 21 2.10 11.17 -22.83
N GLU A 22 1.02 10.90 -23.58
CA GLU A 22 -0.02 11.88 -23.92
C GLU A 22 -0.92 12.25 -22.71
N LYS A 23 -0.94 11.40 -21.67
CA LYS A 23 -1.78 11.56 -20.49
C LYS A 23 -0.98 11.83 -19.22
N ASN A 24 0.35 11.87 -19.30
CA ASN A 24 1.20 11.91 -18.11
C ASN A 24 0.89 13.10 -17.19
N THR A 25 0.44 12.77 -16.00
CA THR A 25 0.10 13.76 -14.94
C THR A 25 1.31 14.18 -14.11
N GLY A 26 2.45 13.50 -14.24
CA GLY A 26 3.60 13.63 -13.35
C GLY A 26 3.47 12.79 -12.06
N MET A 27 2.30 12.24 -11.75
CA MET A 27 2.09 11.43 -10.57
C MET A 27 2.75 10.05 -10.69
N ALA A 28 3.29 9.54 -9.58
CA ALA A 28 3.78 8.17 -9.48
C ALA A 28 3.27 7.47 -8.21
N VAL A 29 3.16 6.15 -8.27
CA VAL A 29 2.73 5.33 -7.14
C VAL A 29 3.66 4.14 -6.95
N LEU A 30 4.28 4.03 -5.77
CA LEU A 30 4.99 2.83 -5.33
C LEU A 30 3.96 1.79 -4.85
N ILE A 31 3.92 0.61 -5.46
CA ILE A 31 2.90 -0.41 -5.22
C ILE A 31 3.53 -1.59 -4.48
N ALA A 32 3.04 -1.90 -3.29
CA ALA A 32 3.45 -3.02 -2.45
C ALA A 32 2.37 -4.14 -2.50
N PRO A 33 2.60 -5.24 -3.23
CA PRO A 33 1.67 -6.37 -3.26
C PRO A 33 1.55 -7.06 -1.89
N GLY A 34 0.40 -7.69 -1.61
CA GLY A 34 0.20 -8.53 -0.44
C GLY A 34 0.85 -9.91 -0.56
N GLY A 35 0.49 -10.80 0.37
CA GLY A 35 1.00 -12.18 0.44
C GLY A 35 1.50 -12.55 1.84
N GLY A 36 1.00 -11.88 2.89
CA GLY A 36 1.28 -12.23 4.29
C GLY A 36 2.74 -12.11 4.70
N TYR A 37 3.56 -11.35 3.97
CA TYR A 37 5.03 -11.32 4.09
C TYR A 37 5.72 -12.68 3.83
N SER A 38 5.03 -13.61 3.18
CA SER A 38 5.55 -14.94 2.85
C SER A 38 5.76 -15.13 1.34
N PHE A 39 5.04 -14.36 0.55
CA PHE A 39 5.14 -14.28 -0.91
C PHE A 39 4.62 -12.91 -1.37
N LEU A 40 4.67 -12.62 -2.68
CA LEU A 40 4.08 -11.44 -3.29
C LEU A 40 3.00 -11.84 -4.31
N ALA A 41 1.79 -11.34 -4.13
CA ALA A 41 0.68 -11.49 -5.09
C ALA A 41 0.86 -10.50 -6.25
N ILE A 42 1.97 -10.65 -6.99
CA ILE A 42 2.55 -9.60 -7.84
C ILE A 42 1.70 -9.25 -9.08
N ASN A 43 0.81 -10.14 -9.51
CA ASN A 43 -0.01 -9.88 -10.70
C ASN A 43 -1.17 -8.93 -10.35
N HIS A 44 -2.21 -9.42 -9.68
CA HIS A 44 -3.44 -8.68 -9.44
C HIS A 44 -3.35 -7.59 -8.34
N GLU A 45 -2.30 -7.62 -7.49
CA GLU A 45 -2.03 -6.60 -6.48
C GLU A 45 -0.78 -5.75 -6.80
N GLY A 46 -0.22 -5.92 -8.01
CA GLY A 46 0.98 -5.20 -8.45
C GLY A 46 0.91 -4.80 -9.92
N LYS A 47 1.25 -5.73 -10.82
CA LYS A 47 1.41 -5.43 -12.26
C LYS A 47 0.14 -4.91 -12.92
N GLU A 48 -1.01 -5.54 -12.65
CA GLU A 48 -2.29 -5.13 -13.24
C GLU A 48 -2.70 -3.72 -12.78
N ILE A 49 -2.47 -3.40 -11.49
CA ILE A 49 -2.65 -2.05 -10.96
C ILE A 49 -1.73 -1.06 -11.67
N ALA A 50 -0.43 -1.38 -11.77
CA ALA A 50 0.56 -0.50 -12.38
C ALA A 50 0.27 -0.23 -13.87
N GLN A 51 -0.14 -1.26 -14.62
CA GLN A 51 -0.55 -1.13 -16.01
C GLN A 51 -1.78 -0.23 -16.17
N TRP A 52 -2.78 -0.40 -15.31
CA TRP A 52 -3.97 0.43 -15.33
C TRP A 52 -3.67 1.88 -14.97
N LEU A 53 -2.85 2.13 -13.95
CA LEU A 53 -2.38 3.48 -13.60
C LEU A 53 -1.64 4.13 -14.78
N ALA A 54 -0.72 3.39 -15.44
CA ALA A 54 0.02 3.88 -16.60
C ALA A 54 -0.91 4.31 -17.75
N GLY A 55 -1.97 3.53 -18.02
CA GLY A 55 -3.00 3.87 -19.00
C GLY A 55 -3.82 5.12 -18.63
N ASN A 56 -3.87 5.49 -17.35
CA ASN A 56 -4.53 6.69 -16.83
C ASN A 56 -3.56 7.86 -16.56
N GLY A 57 -2.32 7.78 -17.05
CA GLY A 57 -1.36 8.88 -16.95
C GLY A 57 -0.58 8.94 -15.63
N ILE A 58 -0.60 7.88 -14.84
CA ILE A 58 0.10 7.79 -13.54
C ILE A 58 1.17 6.69 -13.65
N THR A 59 2.43 7.01 -13.35
CA THR A 59 3.50 6.01 -13.36
C THR A 59 3.33 5.02 -12.22
N GLY A 60 3.10 3.73 -12.56
CA GLY A 60 3.05 2.64 -11.58
C GLY A 60 4.44 2.02 -11.36
N VAL A 61 4.86 1.88 -10.11
CA VAL A 61 6.15 1.28 -9.75
C VAL A 61 5.92 0.15 -8.76
N VAL A 62 5.96 -1.10 -9.24
CA VAL A 62 5.75 -2.26 -8.39
C VAL A 62 7.02 -2.59 -7.62
N LEU A 63 6.92 -2.60 -6.30
CA LEU A 63 8.00 -3.00 -5.41
C LEU A 63 7.99 -4.52 -5.20
N LYS A 64 8.99 -5.18 -5.73
CA LYS A 64 9.30 -6.56 -5.36
C LYS A 64 10.18 -6.52 -4.10
N TYR A 65 9.55 -6.33 -2.94
CA TYR A 65 10.26 -6.27 -1.67
C TYR A 65 10.72 -7.65 -1.19
N ARG A 66 11.78 -7.69 -0.38
CA ARG A 66 12.33 -8.92 0.20
C ARG A 66 11.34 -9.54 1.18
N ILE A 67 11.24 -10.85 1.14
CA ILE A 67 10.47 -11.62 2.15
C ILE A 67 11.27 -11.59 3.46
N PRO A 68 10.69 -11.05 4.54
CA PRO A 68 11.46 -10.71 5.75
C PRO A 68 11.88 -11.92 6.57
N ASN A 69 11.14 -13.03 6.56
CA ASN A 69 11.45 -14.21 7.38
C ASN A 69 11.78 -13.86 8.85
N GLY A 70 10.97 -12.96 9.45
CA GLY A 70 11.16 -12.48 10.82
C GLY A 70 12.12 -11.29 10.96
N HIS A 71 12.82 -10.88 9.91
CA HIS A 71 13.65 -9.66 9.92
C HIS A 71 12.82 -8.41 9.60
N HIS A 72 12.03 -8.00 10.56
CA HIS A 72 10.93 -7.04 10.43
C HIS A 72 11.29 -5.69 9.77
N ALA A 73 12.53 -5.23 9.89
CA ALA A 73 12.94 -3.93 9.34
C ALA A 73 13.16 -3.96 7.80
N ILE A 74 13.34 -5.15 7.21
CA ILE A 74 13.72 -5.29 5.80
C ILE A 74 12.68 -4.72 4.83
N PRO A 75 11.37 -5.05 4.92
CA PRO A 75 10.40 -4.53 3.96
C PRO A 75 10.26 -3.01 3.97
N LEU A 76 10.28 -2.39 5.17
CA LEU A 76 10.23 -0.94 5.28
C LEU A 76 11.46 -0.28 4.65
N ALA A 77 12.65 -0.83 4.88
CA ALA A 77 13.88 -0.32 4.25
C ALA A 77 13.81 -0.40 2.72
N ASP A 78 13.27 -1.50 2.17
CA ASP A 78 13.07 -1.64 0.73
C ASP A 78 12.05 -0.63 0.17
N ALA A 79 10.95 -0.38 0.90
CA ALA A 79 9.94 0.60 0.50
C ALA A 79 10.50 2.04 0.56
N GLN A 80 11.24 2.38 1.59
CA GLN A 80 11.93 3.67 1.72
C GLN A 80 12.95 3.88 0.59
N GLN A 81 13.74 2.85 0.27
CA GLN A 81 14.67 2.91 -0.86
C GLN A 81 13.93 3.04 -2.19
N GLY A 82 12.78 2.38 -2.35
CA GLY A 82 11.91 2.54 -3.51
C GLY A 82 11.48 3.99 -3.71
N MET A 83 11.04 4.67 -2.64
CA MET A 83 10.68 6.10 -2.69
C MET A 83 11.85 6.99 -3.12
N ARG A 84 13.05 6.76 -2.56
CA ARG A 84 14.25 7.51 -2.96
C ARG A 84 14.56 7.32 -4.44
N LEU A 85 14.59 6.07 -4.92
CA LEU A 85 14.87 5.75 -6.32
C LEU A 85 13.84 6.37 -7.29
N ILE A 86 12.56 6.43 -6.93
CA ILE A 86 11.54 7.09 -7.75
C ILE A 86 11.86 8.59 -7.87
N ARG A 87 12.16 9.26 -6.75
CA ARG A 87 12.50 10.68 -6.73
C ARG A 87 13.80 11.00 -7.45
N GLU A 88 14.84 10.19 -7.25
CA GLU A 88 16.14 10.32 -7.96
C GLU A 88 16.00 10.16 -9.48
N ASN A 89 15.05 9.33 -9.94
CA ASN A 89 14.80 9.12 -11.36
C ASN A 89 13.65 9.97 -11.91
N SER A 90 13.14 10.93 -11.16
CA SER A 90 11.94 11.71 -11.50
C SER A 90 12.05 12.39 -12.86
N ALA A 91 13.18 13.02 -13.17
CA ALA A 91 13.43 13.65 -14.47
C ALA A 91 13.42 12.63 -15.62
N LYS A 92 14.04 11.46 -15.42
CA LYS A 92 14.10 10.39 -16.44
C LYS A 92 12.74 9.78 -16.71
N TRP A 93 11.92 9.60 -15.66
CA TRP A 93 10.60 8.99 -15.76
C TRP A 93 9.47 10.00 -15.94
N LYS A 94 9.81 11.31 -16.04
CA LYS A 94 8.86 12.42 -16.18
C LYS A 94 7.83 12.44 -15.04
N ILE A 95 8.31 12.30 -13.81
CA ILE A 95 7.54 12.31 -12.56
C ILE A 95 7.80 13.64 -11.86
N ASP A 96 6.78 14.22 -11.23
CA ASP A 96 6.93 15.26 -10.23
C ASP A 96 7.37 14.62 -8.90
N PRO A 97 8.57 14.94 -8.36
CA PRO A 97 9.06 14.36 -7.12
C PRO A 97 8.19 14.68 -5.89
N ASN A 98 7.29 15.66 -5.99
CA ASN A 98 6.33 16.05 -4.95
C ASN A 98 4.93 15.42 -5.16
N SER A 99 4.81 14.46 -6.09
CA SER A 99 3.56 13.75 -6.39
C SER A 99 3.79 12.23 -6.45
N VAL A 100 4.44 11.69 -5.40
CA VAL A 100 4.80 10.27 -5.31
C VAL A 100 4.07 9.63 -4.12
N GLY A 101 3.06 8.84 -4.41
CA GLY A 101 2.30 8.10 -3.41
C GLY A 101 2.78 6.67 -3.17
N VAL A 102 2.19 6.04 -2.16
CA VAL A 102 2.34 4.62 -1.90
C VAL A 102 0.99 3.91 -1.93
N MET A 103 0.95 2.71 -2.48
CA MET A 103 -0.24 1.86 -2.54
C MET A 103 0.13 0.46 -2.05
N GLY A 104 -0.79 -0.19 -1.32
CA GLY A 104 -0.54 -1.55 -0.91
C GLY A 104 -1.81 -2.33 -0.58
N SER A 105 -1.73 -3.65 -0.73
CA SER A 105 -2.82 -4.58 -0.50
C SER A 105 -2.49 -5.55 0.63
N SER A 106 -3.43 -5.83 1.55
CA SER A 106 -3.25 -6.84 2.61
C SER A 106 -1.97 -6.60 3.44
N ALA A 107 -1.02 -7.53 3.48
CA ALA A 107 0.30 -7.34 4.09
C ALA A 107 1.12 -6.23 3.40
N GLY A 108 0.97 -6.03 2.09
CA GLY A 108 1.51 -4.88 1.37
C GLY A 108 0.83 -3.56 1.78
N GLY A 109 -0.45 -3.62 2.15
CA GLY A 109 -1.17 -2.52 2.79
C GLY A 109 -0.61 -2.19 4.17
N HIS A 110 -0.18 -3.21 4.93
CA HIS A 110 0.58 -3.00 6.16
C HIS A 110 1.92 -2.31 5.89
N LEU A 111 2.68 -2.77 4.89
CA LEU A 111 3.94 -2.13 4.51
C LEU A 111 3.72 -0.68 4.06
N ALA A 112 2.70 -0.43 3.24
CA ALA A 112 2.35 0.92 2.79
C ALA A 112 1.94 1.82 3.96
N SER A 113 1.08 1.36 4.87
CA SER A 113 0.69 2.13 6.07
C SER A 113 1.85 2.32 7.04
N THR A 114 2.79 1.35 7.13
CA THR A 114 4.04 1.54 7.88
C THR A 114 4.88 2.66 7.25
N LEU A 115 5.02 2.69 5.92
CA LEU A 115 5.73 3.78 5.25
C LEU A 115 5.03 5.14 5.40
N LEU A 116 3.67 5.18 5.45
CA LEU A 116 2.88 6.39 5.70
C LEU A 116 3.04 6.97 7.11
N THR A 117 3.58 6.18 8.03
CA THR A 117 3.73 6.56 9.44
C THR A 117 5.19 6.55 9.93
N HIS A 118 6.10 5.91 9.18
CA HIS A 118 7.53 5.79 9.52
C HIS A 118 8.39 6.19 8.31
N PHE A 119 8.66 7.46 8.19
CA PHE A 119 9.40 8.06 7.07
C PHE A 119 10.40 9.11 7.55
N ASP A 120 11.35 9.44 6.69
CA ASP A 120 12.13 10.67 6.74
C ASP A 120 11.69 11.63 5.62
N ALA A 121 12.27 12.81 5.56
CA ALA A 121 11.91 13.82 4.56
C ALA A 121 12.08 13.33 3.10
N ALA A 122 13.02 12.42 2.85
CA ALA A 122 13.28 11.88 1.49
C ALA A 122 12.33 10.72 1.14
N THR A 123 11.73 10.07 2.14
CA THR A 123 10.94 8.86 1.95
C THR A 123 9.45 9.04 2.23
N ARG A 124 9.03 10.21 2.76
CA ARG A 124 7.63 10.50 3.03
C ARG A 124 6.81 10.43 1.73
N PRO A 125 5.79 9.55 1.64
CA PRO A 125 4.86 9.57 0.53
C PRO A 125 4.04 10.87 0.54
N ASP A 126 3.58 11.30 -0.64
CA ASP A 126 2.71 12.48 -0.75
C ASP A 126 1.24 12.11 -0.52
N PHE A 127 0.89 10.83 -0.72
CA PHE A 127 -0.43 10.24 -0.43
C PHE A 127 -0.33 8.71 -0.27
N GLY A 128 -1.40 8.09 0.25
CA GLY A 128 -1.52 6.64 0.38
C GLY A 128 -2.82 6.06 -0.14
N VAL A 129 -2.76 4.84 -0.68
CA VAL A 129 -3.94 4.03 -1.05
C VAL A 129 -3.79 2.63 -0.46
N LEU A 130 -4.78 2.20 0.29
CA LEU A 130 -4.73 0.93 1.02
C LEU A 130 -5.93 0.05 0.65
N PHE A 131 -5.64 -1.15 0.13
CA PHE A 131 -6.63 -2.17 -0.20
C PHE A 131 -6.68 -3.21 0.90
N TYR A 132 -7.81 -3.36 1.56
CA TYR A 132 -8.04 -4.33 2.66
C TYR A 132 -6.79 -4.54 3.53
N PRO A 133 -6.20 -3.45 4.05
CA PRO A 133 -4.88 -3.50 4.65
C PRO A 133 -4.89 -4.22 6.00
N VAL A 134 -3.83 -4.97 6.28
CA VAL A 134 -3.47 -5.25 7.67
C VAL A 134 -2.98 -3.92 8.26
N ILE A 135 -3.45 -3.53 9.43
CA ILE A 135 -3.10 -2.27 10.11
C ILE A 135 -2.56 -2.54 11.50
N THR A 136 -3.34 -3.26 12.32
CA THR A 136 -2.98 -3.50 13.70
C THR A 136 -2.27 -4.83 13.90
N PHE A 137 -1.31 -4.86 14.83
CA PHE A 137 -0.74 -6.09 15.34
C PHE A 137 -1.34 -6.48 16.72
N ALA A 138 -2.48 -5.88 17.11
CA ALA A 138 -3.25 -6.29 18.27
C ALA A 138 -3.90 -7.67 18.06
N ASP A 139 -3.87 -8.52 19.10
CA ASP A 139 -4.15 -9.96 19.00
C ASP A 139 -5.52 -10.33 18.43
N SER A 140 -6.56 -9.56 18.71
CA SER A 140 -7.93 -9.88 18.32
C SER A 140 -8.28 -9.58 16.87
N LEU A 141 -7.59 -8.63 16.24
CA LEU A 141 -7.91 -8.11 14.90
C LEU A 141 -6.80 -8.31 13.89
N THR A 142 -5.64 -8.79 14.34
CA THR A 142 -4.48 -8.94 13.46
C THR A 142 -4.60 -10.14 12.53
N HIS A 143 -4.03 -10.00 11.34
CA HIS A 143 -3.74 -11.15 10.49
C HIS A 143 -2.46 -11.86 10.98
N ARG A 144 -2.63 -12.96 11.72
CA ARG A 144 -1.52 -13.70 12.36
C ARG A 144 -0.43 -14.15 11.39
N GLY A 145 -0.81 -14.49 10.15
CA GLY A 145 0.16 -14.82 9.09
C GLY A 145 1.11 -13.69 8.79
N SER A 146 0.60 -12.44 8.67
CA SER A 146 1.43 -11.25 8.45
C SER A 146 2.33 -10.94 9.63
N VAL A 147 1.84 -11.11 10.86
CA VAL A 147 2.67 -10.93 12.06
C VAL A 147 3.84 -11.91 12.06
N ARG A 148 3.57 -13.20 11.84
CA ARG A 148 4.60 -14.24 11.81
C ARG A 148 5.57 -14.01 10.66
N GLY A 149 5.09 -13.69 9.46
CA GLY A 149 5.93 -13.41 8.30
C GLY A 149 6.88 -12.23 8.54
N LEU A 150 6.39 -11.13 9.13
CA LEU A 150 7.17 -9.94 9.37
C LEU A 150 8.12 -10.07 10.59
N ALA A 151 7.58 -10.45 11.74
CA ALA A 151 8.28 -10.40 13.04
C ALA A 151 8.78 -11.78 13.53
N GLY A 152 8.41 -12.87 12.85
CA GLY A 152 8.70 -14.23 13.29
C GLY A 152 7.95 -14.58 14.59
N GLU A 153 8.54 -15.46 15.39
CA GLU A 153 7.98 -15.89 16.68
C GLU A 153 8.28 -14.90 17.81
N ASN A 154 9.15 -13.92 17.59
CA ASN A 154 9.68 -12.99 18.62
C ASN A 154 8.97 -11.63 18.63
N LEU A 155 7.65 -11.62 18.50
CA LEU A 155 6.87 -10.38 18.55
C LEU A 155 6.83 -9.82 19.99
N THR A 156 7.71 -8.89 20.30
CA THR A 156 7.70 -8.16 21.57
C THR A 156 6.54 -7.16 21.63
N SER A 157 6.17 -6.72 22.84
CA SER A 157 5.16 -5.66 23.01
C SER A 157 5.58 -4.35 22.33
N GLN A 158 6.89 -4.06 22.29
CA GLN A 158 7.41 -2.88 21.59
C GLN A 158 7.22 -3.00 20.07
N LEU A 159 7.55 -4.15 19.46
CA LEU A 159 7.33 -4.38 18.02
C LEU A 159 5.84 -4.41 17.67
N ARG A 160 5.00 -4.99 18.54
CA ARG A 160 3.55 -4.96 18.39
C ARG A 160 3.03 -3.53 18.33
N ASN A 161 3.47 -2.69 19.24
CA ASN A 161 3.07 -1.27 19.24
C ASN A 161 3.62 -0.53 18.02
N TYR A 162 4.87 -0.74 17.65
CA TYR A 162 5.53 -0.11 16.50
C TYR A 162 4.83 -0.43 15.18
N TYR A 163 4.39 -1.67 14.97
CA TYR A 163 3.70 -2.15 13.76
C TYR A 163 2.17 -2.10 13.84
N SER A 164 1.59 -1.54 14.90
CA SER A 164 0.18 -1.15 14.95
C SER A 164 0.05 0.26 14.41
N ASN A 165 -0.12 0.38 13.08
CA ASN A 165 0.03 1.64 12.35
C ASN A 165 -1.03 2.68 12.72
N GLU A 166 -2.20 2.27 13.22
CA GLU A 166 -3.22 3.16 13.77
C GLU A 166 -2.70 3.99 14.95
N LYS A 167 -1.68 3.49 15.66
CA LYS A 167 -1.06 4.18 16.80
C LYS A 167 0.09 5.08 16.40
N GLN A 168 0.53 5.01 15.15
CA GLN A 168 1.70 5.73 14.63
C GLN A 168 1.32 6.93 13.77
N VAL A 169 0.03 7.19 13.59
CA VAL A 169 -0.46 8.37 12.85
C VAL A 169 -0.06 9.65 13.57
N THR A 170 0.43 10.62 12.82
CA THR A 170 0.83 11.96 13.30
C THR A 170 0.29 13.03 12.36
N ALA A 171 0.42 14.30 12.74
CA ALA A 171 0.07 15.45 11.89
C ALA A 171 0.84 15.48 10.55
N GLN A 172 1.93 14.72 10.42
CA GLN A 172 2.73 14.64 9.20
C GLN A 172 2.33 13.47 8.29
N THR A 173 1.44 12.59 8.74
CA THR A 173 0.89 11.50 7.91
C THR A 173 0.14 12.10 6.73
N PRO A 174 0.41 11.63 5.48
CA PRO A 174 -0.23 12.20 4.30
C PRO A 174 -1.69 11.76 4.13
N PRO A 175 -2.45 12.34 3.17
CA PRO A 175 -3.81 11.91 2.83
C PRO A 175 -3.88 10.43 2.44
N VAL A 176 -4.98 9.74 2.82
CA VAL A 176 -5.13 8.29 2.58
C VAL A 176 -6.52 7.92 2.07
N LEU A 177 -6.55 7.07 1.04
CA LEU A 177 -7.73 6.33 0.60
C LEU A 177 -7.66 4.89 1.12
N LEU A 178 -8.75 4.41 1.71
CA LEU A 178 -8.92 3.01 2.12
C LEU A 178 -10.08 2.36 1.34
N LEU A 179 -9.85 1.16 0.84
CA LEU A 179 -10.81 0.36 0.10
C LEU A 179 -10.92 -1.02 0.76
N GLN A 180 -12.11 -1.41 1.21
CA GLN A 180 -12.34 -2.59 2.05
C GLN A 180 -13.59 -3.35 1.61
N SER A 181 -13.66 -4.67 1.86
CA SER A 181 -14.90 -5.45 1.81
C SER A 181 -15.44 -5.70 3.22
N ASP A 182 -16.73 -5.52 3.41
CA ASP A 182 -17.38 -5.67 4.71
C ASP A 182 -17.37 -7.13 5.23
N ASP A 183 -17.38 -8.08 4.29
CA ASP A 183 -17.36 -9.52 4.56
C ASP A 183 -15.95 -10.14 4.61
N ASP A 184 -14.89 -9.32 4.70
CA ASP A 184 -13.51 -9.81 4.81
C ASP A 184 -13.26 -10.50 6.16
N ARG A 185 -13.06 -11.83 6.10
CA ARG A 185 -12.78 -12.67 7.27
C ARG A 185 -11.29 -12.96 7.48
N THR A 186 -10.45 -12.57 6.54
CA THR A 186 -8.99 -12.75 6.61
C THR A 186 -8.34 -11.57 7.31
N VAL A 187 -8.69 -10.36 6.89
CA VAL A 187 -8.32 -9.10 7.53
C VAL A 187 -9.60 -8.33 7.86
N PRO A 188 -10.10 -8.40 9.09
CA PRO A 188 -11.36 -7.78 9.47
C PRO A 188 -11.40 -6.29 9.11
N PRO A 189 -12.58 -5.77 8.63
CA PRO A 189 -12.75 -4.36 8.24
C PRO A 189 -12.35 -3.36 9.31
N GLN A 190 -12.37 -3.77 10.58
CA GLN A 190 -11.92 -2.98 11.72
C GLN A 190 -10.49 -2.45 11.56
N ASN A 191 -9.61 -3.16 10.82
CA ASN A 191 -8.28 -2.65 10.50
C ASN A 191 -8.36 -1.31 9.74
N SER A 192 -9.14 -1.27 8.67
CA SER A 192 -9.35 -0.04 7.88
C SER A 192 -10.05 1.04 8.68
N ILE A 193 -11.07 0.68 9.47
CA ILE A 193 -11.83 1.61 10.31
C ILE A 193 -10.91 2.27 11.35
N MET A 194 -10.12 1.50 12.08
CA MET A 194 -9.21 2.02 13.11
C MET A 194 -8.17 2.98 12.52
N PHE A 195 -7.63 2.67 11.33
CA PHE A 195 -6.67 3.57 10.69
C PHE A 195 -7.36 4.86 10.20
N TYR A 196 -8.55 4.75 9.62
CA TYR A 196 -9.35 5.90 9.22
C TYR A 196 -9.66 6.82 10.42
N GLU A 197 -10.12 6.25 11.56
CA GLU A 197 -10.38 7.00 12.78
C GLU A 197 -9.13 7.70 13.32
N ALA A 198 -7.99 7.01 13.30
CA ALA A 198 -6.70 7.59 13.68
C ALA A 198 -6.32 8.77 12.78
N LEU A 199 -6.47 8.63 11.45
CA LEU A 199 -6.25 9.74 10.50
C LEU A 199 -7.16 10.92 10.79
N LYS A 200 -8.46 10.68 11.04
CA LYS A 200 -9.43 11.73 11.33
C LYS A 200 -9.13 12.44 12.66
N SER A 201 -8.63 11.73 13.67
CA SER A 201 -8.24 12.32 14.96
C SER A 201 -7.11 13.35 14.82
N TRP A 202 -6.23 13.15 13.84
CA TRP A 202 -5.17 14.08 13.45
C TRP A 202 -5.60 15.07 12.35
N GLN A 203 -6.90 15.07 11.98
CA GLN A 203 -7.46 15.91 10.91
C GLN A 203 -6.80 15.68 9.54
N ILE A 204 -6.23 14.50 9.31
CA ILE A 204 -5.68 14.12 8.01
C ILE A 204 -6.83 13.86 7.03
N PRO A 205 -6.76 14.37 5.78
CA PRO A 205 -7.73 14.03 4.74
C PRO A 205 -7.72 12.52 4.49
N ALA A 206 -8.87 11.87 4.65
CA ALA A 206 -9.00 10.43 4.45
C ALA A 206 -10.40 10.07 3.94
N ALA A 207 -10.45 9.08 3.06
CA ALA A 207 -11.68 8.45 2.60
C ALA A 207 -11.62 6.94 2.89
N LEU A 208 -12.75 6.37 3.30
CA LEU A 208 -12.93 4.92 3.47
C LEU A 208 -14.16 4.51 2.69
N TYR A 209 -13.98 3.65 1.69
CA TYR A 209 -15.07 3.01 0.96
C TYR A 209 -15.16 1.53 1.31
N THR A 210 -16.33 1.09 1.74
CA THR A 210 -16.60 -0.28 2.10
C THR A 210 -17.57 -0.90 1.09
N PHE A 211 -17.15 -1.99 0.45
CA PHE A 211 -17.99 -2.77 -0.45
C PHE A 211 -18.74 -3.84 0.36
N PRO A 212 -20.03 -4.09 0.08
CA PRO A 212 -20.84 -5.03 0.86
C PRO A 212 -20.32 -6.47 0.87
N SER A 213 -19.55 -6.86 -0.15
CA SER A 213 -18.99 -8.19 -0.30
C SER A 213 -17.76 -8.18 -1.20
N GLY A 214 -16.98 -9.25 -1.16
CA GLY A 214 -15.76 -9.44 -1.96
C GLY A 214 -14.73 -10.27 -1.22
N GLY A 215 -14.87 -10.40 0.10
CA GLY A 215 -13.89 -11.09 0.92
C GLY A 215 -12.52 -10.42 0.86
N HIS A 216 -11.47 -11.22 0.82
CA HIS A 216 -10.09 -10.75 0.85
C HIS A 216 -9.35 -11.04 -0.46
N GLY A 217 -8.37 -10.17 -0.81
CA GLY A 217 -7.41 -10.47 -1.89
C GLY A 217 -7.96 -10.28 -3.30
N TRP A 218 -9.00 -9.44 -3.48
CA TRP A 218 -9.56 -9.21 -4.81
C TRP A 218 -8.64 -8.35 -5.71
N GLY A 219 -7.87 -7.42 -5.17
CA GLY A 219 -6.96 -6.56 -5.95
C GLY A 219 -7.60 -5.99 -7.20
N PHE A 220 -6.96 -6.20 -8.35
CA PHE A 220 -7.51 -5.81 -9.66
C PHE A 220 -8.15 -6.97 -10.43
N ARG A 221 -8.55 -8.05 -9.75
CA ARG A 221 -9.21 -9.20 -10.40
C ARG A 221 -10.56 -8.79 -11.01
N PRO A 222 -10.78 -9.08 -12.31
CA PRO A 222 -12.08 -8.78 -12.97
C PRO A 222 -13.27 -9.54 -12.34
N SER A 223 -12.99 -10.63 -11.60
CA SER A 223 -14.01 -11.39 -10.86
C SER A 223 -14.54 -10.67 -9.61
N PHE A 224 -13.90 -9.60 -9.16
CA PHE A 224 -14.43 -8.79 -8.05
C PHE A 224 -15.71 -8.07 -8.53
N ARG A 225 -16.81 -8.33 -7.85
CA ARG A 225 -18.13 -7.81 -8.24
C ARG A 225 -18.16 -6.29 -8.43
N PHE A 226 -17.37 -5.56 -7.66
CA PHE A 226 -17.33 -4.09 -7.66
C PHE A 226 -16.07 -3.55 -8.35
N HIS A 227 -15.43 -4.34 -9.22
CA HIS A 227 -14.18 -4.01 -9.88
C HIS A 227 -14.20 -2.64 -10.57
N ASP A 228 -15.20 -2.38 -11.40
CA ASP A 228 -15.27 -1.12 -12.15
C ASP A 228 -15.61 0.07 -11.26
N GLN A 229 -16.49 -0.12 -10.27
CA GLN A 229 -16.80 0.90 -9.27
C GLN A 229 -15.56 1.24 -8.44
N MET A 230 -14.82 0.24 -8.00
CA MET A 230 -13.57 0.42 -7.26
C MET A 230 -12.56 1.22 -8.06
N LYS A 231 -12.36 0.89 -9.34
CA LYS A 231 -11.44 1.62 -10.24
C LYS A 231 -11.86 3.07 -10.44
N GLN A 232 -13.16 3.33 -10.57
CA GLN A 232 -13.66 4.70 -10.69
C GLN A 232 -13.39 5.50 -9.42
N LEU A 233 -13.74 4.97 -8.23
CA LEU A 233 -13.48 5.61 -6.94
C LEU A 233 -11.99 5.89 -6.73
N LEU A 234 -11.13 4.94 -7.09
CA LEU A 234 -9.68 5.09 -7.03
C LEU A 234 -9.19 6.22 -7.93
N LEU A 235 -9.64 6.25 -9.19
CA LEU A 235 -9.22 7.26 -10.16
C LEU A 235 -9.69 8.66 -9.76
N ASP A 236 -10.96 8.79 -9.35
CA ASP A 236 -11.54 10.05 -8.91
C ASP A 236 -10.78 10.60 -7.70
N TRP A 237 -10.43 9.74 -6.75
CA TRP A 237 -9.67 10.16 -5.57
C TRP A 237 -8.24 10.58 -5.94
N LEU A 238 -7.54 9.82 -6.79
CA LEU A 238 -6.18 10.16 -7.23
C LEU A 238 -6.13 11.50 -7.97
N GLN A 239 -7.15 11.81 -8.76
CA GLN A 239 -7.20 13.04 -9.54
C GLN A 239 -7.60 14.28 -8.73
N ASN A 240 -8.43 14.12 -7.69
CA ASN A 240 -9.06 15.25 -7.01
C ASN A 240 -8.56 15.45 -5.57
N ASP A 241 -8.16 14.40 -4.87
CA ASP A 241 -7.93 14.43 -3.43
C ASP A 241 -6.48 14.09 -3.02
N ALA A 242 -5.76 13.31 -3.82
CA ALA A 242 -4.42 12.82 -3.48
C ALA A 242 -3.37 13.94 -3.32
N GLY A 243 -3.55 15.07 -4.01
CA GLY A 243 -2.64 16.22 -3.98
C GLY A 243 -3.07 17.33 -3.02
N GLN A 244 -4.14 17.16 -2.25
CA GLN A 244 -4.62 18.19 -1.31
C GLN A 244 -3.79 18.15 -0.02
N SER A 245 -2.54 18.64 -0.10
CA SER A 245 -1.81 19.08 1.09
C SER A 245 -2.40 20.39 1.62
N ARG A 246 -2.53 20.49 2.93
CA ARG A 246 -2.95 21.74 3.62
C ARG A 246 -1.92 22.84 3.46
#